data_f9481b691f6dd914efb8e6b54d2274cd
#
_entry.id   f9481b691f6dd914efb8e6b54d2274cd
#
_cell.length_a   1.000
_cell.length_b   1.000
_cell.length_c   1.000
_cell.angle_alpha   90.00
_cell.angle_beta   90.00
_cell.angle_gamma   90.00
#
_symmetry.space_group_name_H-M   'P 1'
#
loop_
_entity.id
_entity.type
_entity.pdbx_description
1 polymer ?
#
loop_
_entity_poly.entity_id
_entity_poly.type
_entity_poly.pdbx_seq_one_letter_code
_entity_poly.pdbx_strand_id
1 'polypeptide(L)'
;MQRSPSRRMWWFITGGVILAVLLVVAFQAFRGSTLARQDMAAHLTFPATYQGFQEASETAAFILNEDGTAEVSALMLGSGERKLDDGRVCLDGDVIPVTGKASWRTDDAGGVVIEAGERLTRFSQDDPLFTGWGWGKVYVLTPCTEEYTATFVTPNADYSG
;
A
#
# COMPACT_ATOMS: atom_id res chain seq x y z
N MET A 1 48.58 4.25 -32.90
CA MET A 1 48.32 2.87 -32.45
C MET A 1 47.27 2.91 -31.35
N GLN A 2 46.02 2.66 -31.67
CA GLN A 2 44.93 2.56 -30.67
C GLN A 2 44.90 1.12 -30.15
N ARG A 3 45.22 0.93 -28.87
CA ARG A 3 45.06 -0.39 -28.22
C ARG A 3 43.55 -0.63 -27.98
N SER A 4 42.97 -1.61 -28.66
CA SER A 4 41.60 -2.07 -28.38
C SER A 4 41.54 -2.61 -26.95
N PRO A 5 40.51 -2.23 -26.17
CA PRO A 5 40.34 -2.73 -24.82
C PRO A 5 40.14 -4.26 -24.85
N SER A 6 40.85 -4.99 -23.97
CA SER A 6 40.79 -6.44 -23.93
C SER A 6 39.42 -6.94 -23.58
N ARG A 7 38.97 -8.05 -24.21
CA ARG A 7 37.67 -8.69 -23.97
C ARG A 7 37.35 -8.91 -22.47
N ARG A 8 38.36 -9.12 -21.65
CA ARG A 8 38.23 -9.26 -20.19
C ARG A 8 37.75 -7.96 -19.49
N MET A 9 38.19 -6.80 -19.96
CA MET A 9 37.80 -5.50 -19.39
C MET A 9 36.30 -5.22 -19.63
N TRP A 10 35.73 -5.65 -20.74
CA TRP A 10 34.30 -5.54 -21.03
C TRP A 10 33.44 -6.37 -20.07
N TRP A 11 33.87 -7.57 -19.68
CA TRP A 11 33.17 -8.42 -18.73
C TRP A 11 33.11 -7.80 -17.32
N PHE A 12 34.18 -7.15 -16.88
CA PHE A 12 34.19 -6.45 -15.59
C PHE A 12 33.30 -5.20 -15.59
N ILE A 13 33.26 -4.44 -16.69
CA ILE A 13 32.41 -3.25 -16.82
C ILE A 13 30.92 -3.66 -16.85
N THR A 14 30.55 -4.64 -17.66
CA THR A 14 29.16 -5.13 -17.75
C THR A 14 28.69 -5.75 -16.43
N GLY A 15 29.51 -6.59 -15.79
CA GLY A 15 29.18 -7.18 -14.49
C GLY A 15 29.03 -6.13 -13.39
N GLY A 16 29.89 -5.12 -13.36
CA GLY A 16 29.82 -4.00 -12.43
C GLY A 16 28.56 -3.15 -12.61
N VAL A 17 28.16 -2.87 -13.85
CA VAL A 17 26.94 -2.12 -14.15
C VAL A 17 25.68 -2.90 -13.71
N ILE A 18 25.61 -4.19 -14.03
CA ILE A 18 24.48 -5.05 -13.63
C ILE A 18 24.36 -5.10 -12.09
N LEU A 19 25.46 -5.30 -11.39
CA LEU A 19 25.47 -5.32 -9.93
C LEU A 19 25.01 -3.97 -9.34
N ALA A 20 25.49 -2.86 -9.88
CA ALA A 20 25.08 -1.53 -9.44
C ALA A 20 23.58 -1.29 -9.65
N VAL A 21 23.02 -1.70 -10.79
CA VAL A 21 21.58 -1.59 -11.07
C VAL A 21 20.78 -2.46 -10.10
N LEU A 22 21.20 -3.70 -9.83
CA LEU A 22 20.52 -4.59 -8.88
C LEU A 22 20.54 -4.01 -7.45
N LEU A 23 21.68 -3.42 -7.03
CA LEU A 23 21.78 -2.77 -5.72
C LEU A 23 20.87 -1.54 -5.62
N VAL A 24 20.76 -0.74 -6.67
CA VAL A 24 19.85 0.42 -6.70
C VAL A 24 18.41 -0.03 -6.63
N VAL A 25 18.01 -1.06 -7.39
CA VAL A 25 16.63 -1.59 -7.35
C VAL A 25 16.30 -2.17 -5.97
N ALA A 26 17.19 -2.98 -5.39
CA ALA A 26 17.02 -3.53 -4.05
C ALA A 26 16.94 -2.42 -2.98
N PHE A 27 17.76 -1.37 -3.09
CA PHE A 27 17.74 -0.24 -2.19
C PHE A 27 16.45 0.58 -2.31
N GLN A 28 15.94 0.78 -3.51
CA GLN A 28 14.67 1.49 -3.73
C GLN A 28 13.47 0.71 -3.17
N ALA A 29 13.41 -0.61 -3.39
CA ALA A 29 12.37 -1.47 -2.83
C ALA A 29 12.39 -1.44 -1.28
N PHE A 30 13.57 -1.61 -0.67
CA PHE A 30 13.72 -1.56 0.78
C PHE A 30 13.37 -0.18 1.37
N ARG A 31 13.73 0.88 0.65
CA ARG A 31 13.48 2.26 1.09
C ARG A 31 11.98 2.61 1.05
N GLY A 32 11.23 2.10 0.05
CA GLY A 32 9.80 2.38 -0.11
C GLY A 32 8.98 1.93 1.10
N SER A 33 9.10 0.66 1.48
CA SER A 33 8.36 0.09 2.62
C SER A 33 8.75 0.72 3.96
N THR A 34 10.03 1.01 4.16
CA THR A 34 10.52 1.64 5.40
C THR A 34 10.03 3.08 5.51
N LEU A 35 10.06 3.85 4.43
CA LEU A 35 9.58 5.23 4.41
C LEU A 35 8.07 5.32 4.62
N ALA A 36 7.27 4.44 3.99
CA ALA A 36 5.83 4.41 4.19
C ALA A 36 5.46 4.18 5.66
N ARG A 37 6.12 3.22 6.33
CA ARG A 37 5.88 2.94 7.75
C ARG A 37 6.33 4.10 8.65
N GLN A 38 7.47 4.74 8.34
CA GLN A 38 7.95 5.91 9.07
C GLN A 38 7.03 7.11 8.89
N ASP A 39 6.52 7.31 7.68
CA ASP A 39 5.59 8.38 7.37
C ASP A 39 4.25 8.17 8.08
N MET A 40 3.71 6.96 8.09
CA MET A 40 2.53 6.62 8.90
C MET A 40 2.76 6.92 10.39
N ALA A 41 3.90 6.50 10.96
CA ALA A 41 4.22 6.74 12.36
C ALA A 41 4.41 8.23 12.68
N ALA A 42 4.80 9.05 11.71
CA ALA A 42 4.92 10.50 11.88
C ALA A 42 3.56 11.23 11.87
N HIS A 43 2.54 10.66 11.21
CA HIS A 43 1.24 11.30 11.01
C HIS A 43 0.09 10.66 11.79
N LEU A 44 0.29 9.44 12.31
CA LEU A 44 -0.72 8.68 13.07
C LEU A 44 -0.21 8.32 14.46
N THR A 45 -1.13 8.29 15.41
CA THR A 45 -0.90 7.66 16.71
C THR A 45 -1.52 6.27 16.70
N PHE A 46 -0.74 5.24 17.01
CA PHE A 46 -1.26 3.88 17.14
C PHE A 46 -1.87 3.66 18.53
N PRO A 47 -2.98 2.89 18.64
CA PRO A 47 -3.73 2.28 17.54
C PRO A 47 -4.43 3.31 16.66
N ALA A 48 -4.31 3.17 15.32
CA ALA A 48 -4.91 4.06 14.36
C ALA A 48 -6.26 3.48 13.89
N THR A 49 -7.34 4.18 14.18
CA THR A 49 -8.70 3.75 13.81
C THR A 49 -9.14 4.45 12.54
N TYR A 50 -9.71 3.68 11.61
CA TYR A 50 -10.30 4.15 10.37
C TYR A 50 -11.75 3.74 10.27
N GLN A 51 -12.59 4.64 9.81
CA GLN A 51 -14.02 4.41 9.59
C GLN A 51 -14.39 4.71 8.13
N GLY A 52 -15.34 3.95 7.60
CA GLY A 52 -15.87 4.18 6.26
C GLY A 52 -16.48 5.56 6.13
N PHE A 53 -16.23 6.21 5.00
CA PHE A 53 -16.68 7.56 4.70
C PHE A 53 -17.20 7.63 3.26
N GLN A 54 -18.26 8.39 3.01
CA GLN A 54 -18.91 8.53 1.70
C GLN A 54 -19.37 7.19 1.10
N GLU A 55 -18.68 6.71 0.06
CA GLU A 55 -19.03 5.49 -0.68
C GLU A 55 -18.77 4.20 0.11
N ALA A 56 -17.95 4.26 1.17
CA ALA A 56 -17.73 3.11 2.04
C ALA A 56 -18.94 2.91 2.96
N SER A 57 -19.17 1.64 3.33
CA SER A 57 -20.18 1.33 4.35
C SER A 57 -19.83 2.02 5.67
N GLU A 58 -20.78 2.75 6.27
CA GLU A 58 -20.61 3.39 7.59
C GLU A 58 -20.29 2.39 8.71
N THR A 59 -20.58 1.09 8.50
CA THR A 59 -20.24 0.02 9.44
C THR A 59 -18.86 -0.56 9.21
N ALA A 60 -18.22 -0.24 8.08
CA ALA A 60 -16.88 -0.71 7.76
C ALA A 60 -15.83 0.10 8.54
N ALA A 61 -14.96 -0.60 9.22
CA ALA A 61 -13.88 0.02 9.99
C ALA A 61 -12.67 -0.90 10.08
N PHE A 62 -11.51 -0.34 10.36
CA PHE A 62 -10.34 -1.11 10.76
C PHE A 62 -9.47 -0.34 11.74
N ILE A 63 -8.73 -1.09 12.56
CA ILE A 63 -7.80 -0.56 13.55
C ILE A 63 -6.44 -1.17 13.25
N LEU A 64 -5.42 -0.34 13.15
CA LEU A 64 -4.03 -0.77 12.97
C LEU A 64 -3.28 -0.60 14.28
N ASN A 65 -2.61 -1.65 14.74
CA ASN A 65 -1.72 -1.61 15.89
C ASN A 65 -0.26 -1.49 15.45
N GLU A 66 0.58 -0.91 16.27
CA GLU A 66 2.01 -0.69 15.98
C GLU A 66 2.77 -1.99 15.72
N ASP A 67 2.34 -3.09 16.35
CA ASP A 67 2.94 -4.43 16.24
C ASP A 67 2.64 -5.16 14.92
N GLY A 68 1.87 -4.55 14.00
CA GLY A 68 1.47 -5.16 12.73
C GLY A 68 0.18 -5.99 12.82
N THR A 69 -0.47 -6.05 13.97
CA THR A 69 -1.81 -6.62 14.08
C THR A 69 -2.87 -5.61 13.67
N ALA A 70 -4.03 -6.11 13.23
CA ALA A 70 -5.18 -5.29 12.89
C ALA A 70 -6.47 -5.93 13.39
N GLU A 71 -7.49 -5.10 13.59
CA GLU A 71 -8.87 -5.53 13.78
C GLU A 71 -9.72 -4.92 12.67
N VAL A 72 -10.58 -5.73 12.07
CA VAL A 72 -11.43 -5.28 10.95
C VAL A 72 -12.89 -5.52 11.28
N SER A 73 -13.76 -4.64 10.82
CA SER A 73 -15.22 -4.73 10.93
C SER A 73 -15.84 -4.48 9.58
N ALA A 74 -16.56 -5.45 9.05
CA ALA A 74 -17.25 -5.37 7.75
C ALA A 74 -16.35 -4.83 6.60
N LEU A 75 -15.03 -5.04 6.68
CA LEU A 75 -14.08 -4.60 5.66
C LEU A 75 -14.09 -5.58 4.50
N MET A 76 -14.20 -5.08 3.27
CA MET A 76 -14.19 -5.92 2.07
C MET A 76 -12.77 -6.43 1.80
N LEU A 77 -12.61 -7.76 1.78
CA LEU A 77 -11.38 -8.44 1.44
C LEU A 77 -11.62 -9.43 0.31
N GLY A 78 -10.69 -9.46 -0.66
CA GLY A 78 -10.71 -10.39 -1.79
C GLY A 78 -9.65 -11.46 -1.67
N SER A 79 -9.80 -12.56 -2.42
CA SER A 79 -8.77 -13.60 -2.51
C SER A 79 -7.60 -13.19 -3.42
N GLY A 80 -7.67 -12.04 -4.09
CA GLY A 80 -6.63 -11.48 -4.93
C GLY A 80 -6.91 -10.04 -5.35
N GLU A 81 -6.01 -9.51 -6.13
CA GLU A 81 -6.11 -8.19 -6.76
C GLU A 81 -6.01 -8.34 -8.27
N ARG A 82 -6.70 -7.49 -9.01
CA ARG A 82 -6.61 -7.41 -10.46
C ARG A 82 -6.40 -5.97 -10.91
N LYS A 83 -5.50 -5.79 -11.85
CA LYS A 83 -5.33 -4.53 -12.55
C LYS A 83 -6.22 -4.50 -13.78
N LEU A 84 -7.03 -3.45 -13.90
CA LEU A 84 -7.91 -3.20 -15.03
C LEU A 84 -7.15 -2.52 -16.18
N ASP A 85 -7.75 -2.48 -17.37
CA ASP A 85 -7.16 -1.87 -18.56
C ASP A 85 -6.92 -0.36 -18.44
N ASP A 86 -7.71 0.31 -17.60
CA ASP A 86 -7.56 1.74 -17.26
C ASP A 86 -6.46 2.01 -16.21
N GLY A 87 -5.81 0.97 -15.71
CA GLY A 87 -4.72 1.03 -14.73
C GLY A 87 -5.17 0.95 -13.28
N ARG A 88 -6.47 1.00 -12.99
CA ARG A 88 -7.00 0.82 -11.62
C ARG A 88 -6.72 -0.60 -11.12
N VAL A 89 -6.50 -0.72 -9.83
CA VAL A 89 -6.41 -2.00 -9.11
C VAL A 89 -7.67 -2.17 -8.29
N CYS A 90 -8.23 -3.38 -8.28
CA CYS A 90 -9.46 -3.72 -7.56
C CYS A 90 -9.34 -5.10 -6.92
N LEU A 91 -10.21 -5.40 -5.96
CA LEU A 91 -10.28 -6.72 -5.34
C LEU A 91 -10.94 -7.72 -6.29
N ASP A 92 -10.28 -8.87 -6.47
CA ASP A 92 -10.72 -9.94 -7.35
C ASP A 92 -10.99 -11.25 -6.58
N GLY A 93 -11.63 -12.19 -7.29
CA GLY A 93 -12.02 -13.48 -6.75
C GLY A 93 -13.21 -13.39 -5.80
N ASP A 94 -13.16 -14.12 -4.70
CA ASP A 94 -14.23 -14.17 -3.71
C ASP A 94 -14.09 -13.00 -2.72
N VAL A 95 -14.78 -11.90 -3.00
CA VAL A 95 -14.75 -10.67 -2.19
C VAL A 95 -15.92 -10.68 -1.20
N ILE A 96 -15.61 -10.64 0.09
CA ILE A 96 -16.61 -10.67 1.17
C ILE A 96 -16.26 -9.65 2.27
N PRO A 97 -17.26 -9.17 3.03
CA PRO A 97 -17.01 -8.42 4.25
C PRO A 97 -16.44 -9.33 5.34
N VAL A 98 -15.34 -8.93 5.94
CA VAL A 98 -14.66 -9.66 7.01
C VAL A 98 -14.72 -8.86 8.30
N THR A 99 -14.96 -9.56 9.43
CA THR A 99 -14.91 -9.00 10.77
C THR A 99 -14.06 -9.89 11.66
N GLY A 100 -13.11 -9.31 12.39
CA GLY A 100 -12.25 -10.02 13.33
C GLY A 100 -10.80 -9.59 13.27
N LYS A 101 -9.92 -10.51 13.68
CA LYS A 101 -8.48 -10.28 13.71
C LYS A 101 -7.86 -10.38 12.31
N ALA A 102 -6.93 -9.50 12.04
CA ALA A 102 -6.15 -9.41 10.81
C ALA A 102 -4.69 -9.06 11.14
N SER A 103 -3.85 -9.03 10.15
CA SER A 103 -2.51 -8.43 10.19
C SER A 103 -2.39 -7.33 9.14
N TRP A 104 -1.42 -6.44 9.33
CA TRP A 104 -1.12 -5.43 8.34
C TRP A 104 0.37 -5.26 8.13
N ARG A 105 0.75 -4.85 6.94
CA ARG A 105 2.13 -4.51 6.57
C ARG A 105 2.14 -3.42 5.51
N THR A 106 3.24 -2.71 5.40
CA THR A 106 3.50 -1.84 4.26
C THR A 106 4.02 -2.65 3.08
N ASP A 107 3.62 -2.29 1.86
CA ASP A 107 4.17 -2.87 0.64
C ASP A 107 5.35 -2.05 0.08
N ASP A 108 6.01 -2.59 -0.96
CA ASP A 108 7.17 -1.95 -1.58
C ASP A 108 6.81 -0.68 -2.37
N ALA A 109 5.53 -0.48 -2.69
CA ALA A 109 5.02 0.69 -3.38
C ALA A 109 4.61 1.83 -2.42
N GLY A 110 4.73 1.62 -1.10
CA GLY A 110 4.35 2.59 -0.09
C GLY A 110 2.88 2.54 0.30
N GLY A 111 2.14 1.52 -0.13
CA GLY A 111 0.79 1.23 0.31
C GLY A 111 0.77 0.36 1.58
N VAL A 112 -0.42 0.10 2.08
CA VAL A 112 -0.64 -0.80 3.22
C VAL A 112 -1.55 -1.94 2.80
N VAL A 113 -1.17 -3.15 3.17
CA VAL A 113 -1.94 -4.37 2.94
C VAL A 113 -2.48 -4.86 4.28
N ILE A 114 -3.78 -5.14 4.35
CA ILE A 114 -4.43 -5.82 5.46
C ILE A 114 -4.75 -7.24 5.00
N GLU A 115 -4.41 -8.23 5.82
CA GLU A 115 -4.55 -9.65 5.51
C GLU A 115 -5.31 -10.37 6.64
N ALA A 116 -6.33 -11.15 6.26
CA ALA A 116 -7.07 -12.02 7.16
C ALA A 116 -7.23 -13.41 6.54
N GLY A 117 -6.40 -14.37 6.97
CA GLY A 117 -6.27 -15.69 6.34
C GLY A 117 -5.72 -15.57 4.92
N GLU A 118 -6.45 -16.10 3.93
CA GLU A 118 -6.08 -16.05 2.51
C GLU A 118 -6.65 -14.82 1.78
N ARG A 119 -7.25 -13.89 2.50
CA ARG A 119 -7.88 -12.70 1.93
C ARG A 119 -7.11 -11.45 2.27
N LEU A 120 -7.13 -10.50 1.36
CA LEU A 120 -6.44 -9.24 1.53
C LEU A 120 -7.27 -8.05 1.01
N THR A 121 -6.90 -6.89 1.47
CA THR A 121 -7.18 -5.61 0.81
C THR A 121 -5.97 -4.71 0.91
N ARG A 122 -5.94 -3.70 0.08
CA ARG A 122 -4.87 -2.70 0.06
C ARG A 122 -5.47 -1.32 0.19
N PHE A 123 -4.75 -0.43 0.83
CA PHE A 123 -5.07 0.98 0.82
C PHE A 123 -3.83 1.86 0.59
N SER A 124 -4.08 3.04 0.09
CA SER A 124 -3.07 4.07 -0.15
C SER A 124 -3.53 5.39 0.43
N GLN A 125 -2.59 6.28 0.64
CA GLN A 125 -2.88 7.68 0.98
C GLN A 125 -3.74 8.33 -0.10
N ASP A 126 -4.57 9.28 0.30
CA ASP A 126 -5.03 10.33 -0.61
C ASP A 126 -3.82 11.14 -1.10
N ASP A 127 -3.87 11.65 -2.34
CA ASP A 127 -2.71 12.28 -2.99
C ASP A 127 -2.09 13.37 -2.10
N PRO A 128 -0.90 13.15 -1.52
CA PRO A 128 -0.31 14.08 -0.55
C PRO A 128 0.10 15.41 -1.17
N LEU A 129 0.19 15.48 -2.50
CA LEU A 129 0.62 16.70 -3.21
C LEU A 129 -0.44 17.80 -3.23
N PHE A 130 -1.72 17.45 -3.07
CA PHE A 130 -2.82 18.40 -3.22
C PHE A 130 -3.69 18.60 -1.99
N THR A 131 -3.77 17.65 -1.07
CA THR A 131 -4.75 17.67 0.02
C THR A 131 -4.17 17.87 1.42
N GLY A 132 -2.89 17.63 1.60
CA GLY A 132 -2.23 17.71 2.93
C GLY A 132 -2.78 16.73 3.99
N TRP A 133 -3.62 15.77 3.57
CA TRP A 133 -4.32 14.89 4.49
C TRP A 133 -3.47 13.74 5.03
N GLY A 134 -2.37 13.42 4.35
CA GLY A 134 -1.48 12.32 4.74
C GLY A 134 -2.25 11.02 4.96
N TRP A 135 -1.95 10.31 6.04
CA TRP A 135 -2.61 9.05 6.39
C TRP A 135 -3.95 9.22 7.11
N GLY A 136 -4.43 10.43 7.34
CA GLY A 136 -5.73 10.69 7.96
C GLY A 136 -6.92 10.30 7.08
N LYS A 137 -6.72 10.27 5.75
CA LYS A 137 -7.67 9.80 4.73
C LYS A 137 -6.98 8.81 3.82
N VAL A 138 -7.62 7.69 3.57
CA VAL A 138 -7.07 6.61 2.74
C VAL A 138 -8.11 6.06 1.78
N TYR A 139 -7.64 5.58 0.63
CA TYR A 139 -8.44 4.87 -0.35
C TYR A 139 -8.19 3.37 -0.24
N VAL A 140 -9.25 2.62 0.02
CA VAL A 140 -9.26 1.16 0.14
C VAL A 140 -9.80 0.56 -1.15
N LEU A 141 -9.21 -0.53 -1.61
CA LEU A 141 -9.67 -1.24 -2.80
C LEU A 141 -11.09 -1.77 -2.61
N THR A 142 -11.89 -1.62 -3.65
CA THR A 142 -13.25 -2.15 -3.76
C THR A 142 -13.30 -3.34 -4.72
N PRO A 143 -14.38 -4.16 -4.72
CA PRO A 143 -14.58 -5.20 -5.71
C PRO A 143 -14.45 -4.68 -7.14
N CYS A 144 -13.95 -5.49 -8.06
CA CYS A 144 -13.80 -5.11 -9.48
C CYS A 144 -15.12 -4.83 -10.21
N THR A 145 -16.25 -5.11 -9.57
CA THR A 145 -17.59 -4.75 -10.03
C THR A 145 -17.98 -3.30 -9.70
N GLU A 146 -17.21 -2.65 -8.83
CA GLU A 146 -17.41 -1.27 -8.42
C GLU A 146 -16.58 -0.32 -9.28
N GLU A 147 -17.11 0.89 -9.54
CA GLU A 147 -16.41 1.90 -10.34
C GLU A 147 -15.59 2.89 -9.49
N TYR A 148 -15.62 2.77 -8.18
CA TYR A 148 -14.99 3.67 -7.22
C TYR A 148 -14.06 2.94 -6.26
N THR A 149 -13.25 3.69 -5.54
CA THR A 149 -12.50 3.22 -4.36
C THR A 149 -13.22 3.68 -3.09
N ALA A 150 -13.26 2.82 -2.07
CA ALA A 150 -13.85 3.17 -0.80
C ALA A 150 -12.94 4.12 -0.02
N THR A 151 -13.51 5.19 0.50
CA THR A 151 -12.80 6.16 1.33
C THR A 151 -12.93 5.81 2.81
N PHE A 152 -11.83 5.86 3.54
CA PHE A 152 -11.78 5.69 4.99
C PHE A 152 -11.03 6.85 5.63
N VAL A 153 -11.44 7.22 6.83
CA VAL A 153 -10.93 8.38 7.53
C VAL A 153 -10.66 8.08 9.01
N THR A 154 -9.67 8.75 9.58
CA THR A 154 -9.45 8.71 11.02
C THR A 154 -10.41 9.68 11.73
N PRO A 155 -10.93 9.35 12.93
CA PRO A 155 -11.91 10.19 13.64
C PRO A 155 -11.46 11.62 13.97
N ASN A 156 -10.13 11.83 13.98
CA ASN A 156 -9.51 13.12 14.35
C ASN A 156 -9.03 13.94 13.14
N ALA A 157 -9.22 13.46 11.92
CA ALA A 157 -8.86 14.24 10.75
C ALA A 157 -9.88 15.35 10.55
N ASP A 158 -9.41 16.59 10.44
CA ASP A 158 -10.28 17.74 10.14
C ASP A 158 -10.65 17.72 8.65
N TYR A 159 -11.90 17.38 8.38
CA TYR A 159 -12.46 17.23 7.02
C TYR A 159 -13.19 18.47 6.53
N SER A 160 -13.06 19.59 7.24
CA SER A 160 -13.61 20.88 6.84
C SER A 160 -12.79 21.47 5.67
N GLY A 161 -13.01 20.96 4.47
CA GLY A 161 -12.52 21.50 3.21
C GLY A 161 -13.68 21.93 2.33
#